data_d9689109c071ac6654462b07b70c6e50
#
_entry.id   d9689109c071ac6654462b07b70c6e50
#
_cell.length_a   1.000
_cell.length_b   1.000
_cell.length_c   1.000
_cell.angle_alpha   90.00
_cell.angle_beta   90.00
_cell.angle_gamma   90.00
#
_symmetry.space_group_name_H-M   'P 1'
#
loop_
_entity.id
_entity.type
_entity.pdbx_description
1 polymer ?
#
loop_
_entity_poly.entity_id
_entity_poly.type
_entity_poly.pdbx_seq_one_letter_code
_entity_poly.pdbx_strand_id
1 'polypeptide(L)'
;MFQLYGFSAADAVQYAQAIFLHETSLAFVSKSRTELRDPQANYNKMTLKQFCENYPNIPLEALANGEGIKSEYMQELIVGQPAFFAAYDKLSAAENASVLKALMLWSVIRSSSAYLTDEIREANFDFFGKTMSGRQEDYPLWKRATNQVENQMGEALGRIYCKKFFPESSKKMMETLVKNLQISLGERIDAQTWMSDVTKAAAHKKLDKFYVKIGYPNKWTDYSLLNIDPSKSYYENVLACRKFANDKEIAEKAGKPVDRDEWYMTPQTVNAYYNPTTNEICFPAGILQYPFFDPKADEAFNYGAIGVVIGHEMTHGFDDQGRQYDATGNLQDWWTADDAKGFNQRADMYADFFSNIKVLPDLNGNGRFTLGENLADHGGLMVAFNALKNVTAKKPLKNKDGFTPAQRFFLAYAGVWGQNITEKEIRQRVKNDPHALGKWRVDGALPHIDAWYEAFGVKPGDKMFIPKNERLELW
;
A
#
# COMPACT_ATOMS: atom_id res chain seq x y z
N MET A 1 22.78 13.12 16.48
CA MET A 1 21.66 14.05 16.22
C MET A 1 21.55 15.11 17.31
N PHE A 2 21.23 14.83 18.59
CA PHE A 2 21.07 15.87 19.62
C PHE A 2 22.27 16.83 19.73
N GLN A 3 23.51 16.31 19.66
CA GLN A 3 24.69 17.15 19.68
C GLN A 3 24.80 18.09 18.47
N LEU A 4 24.37 17.65 17.27
CA LEU A 4 24.30 18.50 16.08
C LEU A 4 23.26 19.62 16.20
N TYR A 5 22.28 19.45 17.10
CA TYR A 5 21.30 20.47 17.46
C TYR A 5 21.72 21.33 18.65
N GLY A 6 23.00 21.23 19.11
CA GLY A 6 23.59 22.07 20.14
C GLY A 6 23.37 21.60 21.57
N PHE A 7 22.86 20.40 21.80
CA PHE A 7 22.77 19.81 23.14
C PHE A 7 24.13 19.31 23.63
N SER A 8 24.35 19.36 24.94
CA SER A 8 25.59 18.80 25.54
C SER A 8 25.65 17.29 25.32
N ALA A 9 26.85 16.73 25.37
CA ALA A 9 27.05 15.27 25.27
C ALA A 9 26.31 14.52 26.39
N ALA A 10 26.24 15.06 27.59
CA ALA A 10 25.52 14.48 28.73
C ALA A 10 24.01 14.47 28.48
N ASP A 11 23.42 15.60 28.06
CA ASP A 11 22.01 15.68 27.73
C ASP A 11 21.64 14.76 26.58
N ALA A 12 22.49 14.68 25.54
CA ALA A 12 22.26 13.83 24.38
C ALA A 12 22.19 12.34 24.76
N VAL A 13 23.06 11.88 25.66
CA VAL A 13 23.02 10.50 26.19
C VAL A 13 21.77 10.27 27.03
N GLN A 14 21.46 11.19 27.93
CA GLN A 14 20.26 11.09 28.80
C GLN A 14 18.97 11.02 27.95
N TYR A 15 18.82 11.91 26.95
CA TYR A 15 17.66 11.92 26.08
C TYR A 15 17.57 10.66 25.23
N ALA A 16 18.66 10.18 24.66
CA ALA A 16 18.67 8.96 23.88
C ALA A 16 18.26 7.72 24.71
N GLN A 17 18.73 7.62 25.96
CA GLN A 17 18.33 6.53 26.87
C GLN A 17 16.85 6.62 27.23
N ALA A 18 16.33 7.81 27.55
CA ALA A 18 14.93 8.01 27.88
C ALA A 18 14.01 7.62 26.69
N ILE A 19 14.35 8.07 25.48
CA ILE A 19 13.61 7.73 24.25
C ILE A 19 13.65 6.23 24.01
N PHE A 20 14.83 5.59 24.11
CA PHE A 20 14.95 4.15 23.88
C PHE A 20 14.11 3.33 24.85
N LEU A 21 14.09 3.68 26.14
CA LEU A 21 13.27 3.00 27.14
C LEU A 21 11.76 3.18 26.87
N HIS A 22 11.34 4.40 26.54
CA HIS A 22 9.95 4.71 26.21
C HIS A 22 9.48 3.92 24.97
N GLU A 23 10.21 4.03 23.86
CA GLU A 23 9.90 3.33 22.60
C GLU A 23 9.89 1.79 22.79
N THR A 24 10.84 1.27 23.62
CA THR A 24 10.88 -0.16 23.94
C THR A 24 9.63 -0.59 24.71
N SER A 25 9.21 0.21 25.69
CA SER A 25 8.00 -0.09 26.49
C SER A 25 6.74 -0.11 25.62
N LEU A 26 6.63 0.81 24.66
CA LEU A 26 5.52 0.82 23.70
C LEU A 26 5.59 -0.33 22.69
N ALA A 27 6.79 -0.70 22.24
CA ALA A 27 6.97 -1.80 21.32
C ALA A 27 6.49 -3.15 21.87
N PHE A 28 6.64 -3.39 23.17
CA PHE A 28 6.17 -4.63 23.81
C PHE A 28 4.65 -4.78 23.86
N VAL A 29 3.91 -3.70 23.79
CA VAL A 29 2.43 -3.70 23.84
C VAL A 29 1.78 -3.43 22.48
N SER A 30 2.58 -3.08 21.49
CA SER A 30 2.10 -2.88 20.12
C SER A 30 1.84 -4.22 19.45
N LYS A 31 0.75 -4.31 18.70
CA LYS A 31 0.50 -5.46 17.83
C LYS A 31 1.59 -5.54 16.74
N SER A 32 1.98 -6.74 16.39
CA SER A 32 2.83 -6.99 15.22
C SER A 32 2.12 -6.54 13.93
N ARG A 33 2.89 -6.29 12.88
CA ARG A 33 2.33 -5.93 11.57
C ARG A 33 1.39 -7.00 11.01
N THR A 34 1.64 -8.27 11.31
CA THR A 34 0.75 -9.37 10.93
C THR A 34 -0.58 -9.31 11.70
N GLU A 35 -0.56 -9.06 13.00
CA GLU A 35 -1.79 -8.91 13.80
C GLU A 35 -2.61 -7.67 13.41
N LEU A 36 -1.94 -6.60 12.95
CA LEU A 36 -2.61 -5.40 12.45
C LEU A 36 -3.36 -5.61 11.12
N ARG A 37 -3.17 -6.76 10.47
CA ARG A 37 -3.92 -7.10 9.24
C ARG A 37 -5.37 -7.51 9.49
N ASP A 38 -5.77 -7.83 10.70
CA ASP A 38 -7.15 -8.18 11.03
C ASP A 38 -8.00 -6.92 11.25
N PRO A 39 -8.87 -6.53 10.29
CA PRO A 39 -9.66 -5.31 10.40
C PRO A 39 -10.73 -5.41 11.50
N GLN A 40 -11.24 -6.61 11.82
CA GLN A 40 -12.21 -6.82 12.89
C GLN A 40 -11.57 -6.59 14.26
N ALA A 41 -10.37 -7.17 14.47
CA ALA A 41 -9.62 -7.00 15.73
C ALA A 41 -9.16 -5.55 15.98
N ASN A 42 -9.11 -4.71 14.92
CA ASN A 42 -8.73 -3.30 14.98
C ASN A 42 -9.94 -2.35 15.04
N TYR A 43 -11.18 -2.87 14.94
CA TYR A 43 -12.39 -2.07 14.97
C TYR A 43 -12.99 -2.03 16.38
N ASN A 44 -12.44 -1.16 17.23
CA ASN A 44 -12.91 -0.97 18.60
C ASN A 44 -13.58 0.40 18.72
N LYS A 45 -14.88 0.46 18.43
CA LYS A 45 -15.67 1.70 18.46
C LYS A 45 -15.95 2.13 19.89
N MET A 46 -15.71 3.40 20.19
CA MET A 46 -16.04 4.02 21.48
C MET A 46 -16.35 5.50 21.30
N THR A 47 -17.02 6.08 22.28
CA THR A 47 -17.25 7.53 22.30
C THR A 47 -15.99 8.27 22.79
N LEU A 48 -15.86 9.56 22.46
CA LEU A 48 -14.82 10.43 23.00
C LEU A 48 -14.81 10.40 24.55
N LYS A 49 -15.99 10.44 25.17
CA LYS A 49 -16.15 10.34 26.63
C LYS A 49 -15.55 9.05 27.17
N GLN A 50 -15.89 7.89 26.57
CA GLN A 50 -15.33 6.60 26.96
C GLN A 50 -13.81 6.55 26.78
N PHE A 51 -13.27 7.14 25.70
CA PHE A 51 -11.83 7.23 25.50
C PHE A 51 -11.16 8.01 26.63
N CYS A 52 -11.66 9.20 26.98
CA CYS A 52 -11.12 10.03 28.06
C CYS A 52 -11.25 9.36 29.44
N GLU A 53 -12.33 8.61 29.69
CA GLU A 53 -12.50 7.83 30.91
C GLU A 53 -11.53 6.64 31.00
N ASN A 54 -11.29 5.94 29.88
CA ASN A 54 -10.39 4.78 29.83
C ASN A 54 -8.90 5.18 29.84
N TYR A 55 -8.57 6.37 29.31
CA TYR A 55 -7.20 6.87 29.13
C TYR A 55 -7.06 8.33 29.61
N PRO A 56 -7.22 8.58 30.92
CA PRO A 56 -7.35 9.94 31.49
C PRO A 56 -6.06 10.78 31.41
N ASN A 57 -4.88 10.14 31.20
CA ASN A 57 -3.60 10.83 31.09
C ASN A 57 -3.24 11.18 29.64
N ILE A 58 -4.09 10.80 28.67
CA ILE A 58 -3.93 11.17 27.26
C ILE A 58 -4.85 12.37 26.97
N PRO A 59 -4.31 13.59 26.78
CA PRO A 59 -5.11 14.78 26.57
C PRO A 59 -5.62 14.88 25.12
N LEU A 60 -6.43 13.88 24.67
CA LEU A 60 -6.85 13.75 23.28
C LEU A 60 -7.53 15.01 22.72
N GLU A 61 -8.44 15.62 23.51
CA GLU A 61 -9.14 16.83 23.07
C GLU A 61 -8.19 18.03 22.88
N ALA A 62 -7.19 18.18 23.77
CA ALA A 62 -6.20 19.24 23.65
C ALA A 62 -5.29 19.02 22.43
N LEU A 63 -4.89 17.77 22.18
CA LEU A 63 -4.09 17.41 21.00
C LEU A 63 -4.87 17.67 19.71
N ALA A 64 -6.11 17.21 19.62
CA ALA A 64 -6.97 17.40 18.46
C ALA A 64 -7.27 18.88 18.20
N ASN A 65 -7.56 19.67 19.25
CA ASN A 65 -7.75 21.11 19.12
C ASN A 65 -6.47 21.82 18.65
N GLY A 66 -5.29 21.35 19.07
CA GLY A 66 -4.00 21.85 18.57
C GLY A 66 -3.80 21.63 17.07
N GLU A 67 -4.32 20.53 16.53
CA GLU A 67 -4.33 20.23 15.09
C GLU A 67 -5.51 20.92 14.34
N GLY A 68 -6.43 21.58 15.03
CA GLY A 68 -7.60 22.25 14.44
C GLY A 68 -8.86 21.37 14.34
N ILE A 69 -8.84 20.17 14.95
CA ILE A 69 -9.99 19.25 14.98
C ILE A 69 -10.83 19.54 16.21
N LYS A 70 -12.08 19.92 16.01
CA LYS A 70 -13.01 20.23 17.12
C LYS A 70 -13.57 18.94 17.73
N SER A 71 -13.79 18.94 19.06
CA SER A 71 -14.35 17.80 19.81
C SER A 71 -15.72 17.34 19.26
N GLU A 72 -16.51 18.24 18.65
CA GLU A 72 -17.79 17.90 18.01
C GLU A 72 -17.66 16.90 16.85
N TYR A 73 -16.49 16.83 16.21
CA TYR A 73 -16.21 15.87 15.12
C TYR A 73 -15.65 14.53 15.60
N MET A 74 -15.35 14.42 16.90
CA MET A 74 -14.74 13.22 17.50
C MET A 74 -15.70 12.47 18.43
N GLN A 75 -17.01 12.63 18.27
CA GLN A 75 -17.99 12.01 19.17
C GLN A 75 -17.94 10.48 19.16
N GLU A 76 -17.51 9.89 18.05
CA GLU A 76 -17.26 8.46 17.89
C GLU A 76 -15.84 8.25 17.36
N LEU A 77 -15.11 7.31 17.97
CA LEU A 77 -13.74 6.97 17.66
C LEU A 77 -13.63 5.48 17.36
N ILE A 78 -12.72 5.12 16.45
CA ILE A 78 -12.28 3.74 16.25
C ILE A 78 -10.86 3.62 16.80
N VAL A 79 -10.69 2.83 17.86
CA VAL A 79 -9.41 2.63 18.52
C VAL A 79 -8.81 1.32 18.06
N GLY A 80 -7.77 1.37 17.22
CA GLY A 80 -7.18 0.17 16.61
C GLY A 80 -6.47 -0.74 17.59
N GLN A 81 -5.84 -0.18 18.63
CA GLN A 81 -5.04 -0.91 19.60
C GLN A 81 -5.34 -0.46 21.04
N PRO A 82 -6.45 -0.88 21.67
CA PRO A 82 -6.81 -0.48 23.04
C PRO A 82 -5.72 -0.79 24.09
N ALA A 83 -5.02 -1.92 23.95
CA ALA A 83 -3.93 -2.30 24.87
C ALA A 83 -2.74 -1.32 24.79
N PHE A 84 -2.42 -0.85 23.58
CA PHE A 84 -1.39 0.17 23.37
C PHE A 84 -1.78 1.48 24.11
N PHE A 85 -3.00 1.95 23.91
CA PHE A 85 -3.47 3.19 24.58
C PHE A 85 -3.49 3.05 26.09
N ALA A 86 -3.87 1.87 26.63
CA ALA A 86 -3.83 1.63 28.08
C ALA A 86 -2.39 1.64 28.65
N ALA A 87 -1.41 1.18 27.89
CA ALA A 87 -0.01 1.24 28.30
C ALA A 87 0.56 2.66 28.14
N TYR A 88 0.23 3.34 27.05
CA TYR A 88 0.65 4.70 26.81
C TYR A 88 0.09 5.68 27.86
N ASP A 89 -1.16 5.49 28.27
CA ASP A 89 -1.78 6.25 29.36
C ASP A 89 -1.01 6.14 30.69
N LYS A 90 -0.62 4.90 31.04
CA LYS A 90 0.18 4.64 32.26
C LYS A 90 1.59 5.23 32.15
N LEU A 91 2.24 5.12 31.00
CA LEU A 91 3.55 5.73 30.76
C LEU A 91 3.46 7.25 30.84
N SER A 92 2.46 7.86 30.24
CA SER A 92 2.24 9.31 30.28
C SER A 92 2.06 9.83 31.70
N ALA A 93 1.40 9.07 32.58
CA ALA A 93 1.25 9.40 34.00
C ALA A 93 2.55 9.24 34.82
N ALA A 94 3.39 8.27 34.43
CA ALA A 94 4.61 7.94 35.18
C ALA A 94 5.84 8.76 34.73
N GLU A 95 5.84 9.28 33.51
CA GLU A 95 6.97 9.99 32.92
C GLU A 95 7.09 11.42 33.44
N ASN A 96 8.31 11.82 33.70
CA ASN A 96 8.61 13.19 34.10
C ASN A 96 8.73 14.12 32.87
N ALA A 97 8.65 15.43 33.12
CA ALA A 97 8.72 16.46 32.09
C ALA A 97 10.00 16.38 31.22
N SER A 98 11.10 15.84 31.76
CA SER A 98 12.37 15.70 31.01
C SER A 98 12.27 14.63 29.91
N VAL A 99 11.60 13.51 30.18
CA VAL A 99 11.32 12.44 29.19
C VAL A 99 10.40 12.94 28.10
N LEU A 100 9.28 13.58 28.49
CA LEU A 100 8.32 14.16 27.51
C LEU A 100 9.00 15.21 26.63
N LYS A 101 9.86 16.07 27.20
CA LYS A 101 10.67 17.01 26.44
C LYS A 101 11.60 16.31 25.44
N ALA A 102 12.26 15.22 25.86
CA ALA A 102 13.17 14.47 24.99
C ALA A 102 12.42 13.85 23.80
N LEU A 103 11.23 13.29 24.02
CA LEU A 103 10.37 12.71 22.98
C LEU A 103 9.90 13.77 21.96
N MET A 104 9.44 14.94 22.47
CA MET A 104 9.03 16.05 21.61
C MET A 104 10.19 16.58 20.76
N LEU A 105 11.36 16.82 21.40
CA LEU A 105 12.56 17.24 20.69
C LEU A 105 12.99 16.23 19.62
N TRP A 106 12.96 14.93 19.95
CA TRP A 106 13.30 13.87 18.99
C TRP A 106 12.35 13.86 17.79
N SER A 107 11.06 14.02 18.02
CA SER A 107 10.06 14.13 16.94
C SER A 107 10.38 15.27 15.98
N VAL A 108 10.67 16.47 16.52
CA VAL A 108 11.06 17.64 15.72
C VAL A 108 12.38 17.41 14.98
N ILE A 109 13.41 16.91 15.66
CA ILE A 109 14.72 16.61 15.06
C ILE A 109 14.57 15.65 13.90
N ARG A 110 13.86 14.54 14.12
CA ARG A 110 13.66 13.51 13.09
C ARG A 110 12.90 14.04 11.88
N SER A 111 11.83 14.80 12.11
CA SER A 111 10.98 15.32 11.03
C SER A 111 11.57 16.50 10.26
N SER A 112 12.57 17.19 10.84
CA SER A 112 13.23 18.35 10.22
C SER A 112 14.61 18.05 9.60
N SER A 113 15.22 16.91 9.91
CA SER A 113 16.61 16.59 9.56
C SER A 113 16.94 16.71 8.06
N ALA A 114 15.97 16.45 7.17
CA ALA A 114 16.15 16.55 5.71
C ALA A 114 16.18 18.00 5.19
N TYR A 115 15.82 18.99 6.01
CA TYR A 115 15.59 20.39 5.62
C TYR A 115 16.56 21.37 6.27
N LEU A 116 17.53 20.88 7.03
CA LEU A 116 18.50 21.67 7.78
C LEU A 116 19.90 21.60 7.15
N THR A 117 20.96 21.66 7.99
CA THR A 117 22.34 21.66 7.50
C THR A 117 22.76 20.32 6.87
N ASP A 118 23.82 20.34 6.06
CA ASP A 118 24.35 19.12 5.44
C ASP A 118 24.82 18.10 6.48
N GLU A 119 25.44 18.54 7.59
CA GLU A 119 25.89 17.64 8.66
C GLU A 119 24.73 16.88 9.30
N ILE A 120 23.59 17.55 9.51
CA ILE A 120 22.39 16.93 10.09
C ILE A 120 21.77 15.95 9.10
N ARG A 121 21.69 16.34 7.83
CA ARG A 121 21.16 15.51 6.75
C ARG A 121 22.05 14.26 6.54
N GLU A 122 23.35 14.43 6.53
CA GLU A 122 24.31 13.33 6.38
C GLU A 122 24.25 12.34 7.54
N ALA A 123 24.17 12.83 8.78
CA ALA A 123 24.00 11.98 9.96
C ALA A 123 22.67 11.17 9.88
N ASN A 124 21.60 11.78 9.37
CA ASN A 124 20.34 11.08 9.12
C ASN A 124 20.50 9.99 8.03
N PHE A 125 21.18 10.31 6.94
CA PHE A 125 21.45 9.35 5.85
C PHE A 125 22.35 8.21 6.30
N ASP A 126 23.39 8.47 7.09
CA ASP A 126 24.30 7.44 7.60
C ASP A 126 23.57 6.37 8.42
N PHE A 127 22.55 6.77 9.17
CA PHE A 127 21.75 5.80 9.90
C PHE A 127 20.68 5.14 9.01
N PHE A 128 19.74 5.91 8.46
CA PHE A 128 18.61 5.34 7.75
C PHE A 128 18.94 4.83 6.35
N GLY A 129 19.82 5.51 5.65
CA GLY A 129 20.27 5.12 4.31
C GLY A 129 21.29 4.00 4.33
N LYS A 130 22.47 4.24 4.97
CA LYS A 130 23.58 3.30 4.95
C LYS A 130 23.39 2.13 5.91
N THR A 131 23.08 2.42 7.18
CA THR A 131 23.02 1.37 8.21
C THR A 131 21.80 0.50 8.04
N MET A 132 20.62 1.11 7.88
CA MET A 132 19.35 0.37 7.80
C MET A 132 19.10 -0.23 6.41
N SER A 133 19.21 0.57 5.33
CA SER A 133 18.85 0.14 3.97
C SER A 133 20.03 -0.30 3.10
N GLY A 134 21.28 -0.11 3.56
CA GLY A 134 22.49 -0.53 2.83
C GLY A 134 22.83 0.34 1.62
N ARG A 135 22.24 1.52 1.48
CA ARG A 135 22.58 2.48 0.42
C ARG A 135 24.00 3.00 0.62
N GLN A 136 24.75 3.18 -0.46
CA GLN A 136 26.12 3.67 -0.40
C GLN A 136 26.20 5.20 -0.45
N GLU A 137 25.30 5.83 -1.22
CA GLU A 137 25.27 7.26 -1.47
C GLU A 137 23.84 7.82 -1.32
N ASP A 138 23.73 9.08 -0.90
CA ASP A 138 22.45 9.79 -0.88
C ASP A 138 22.05 10.19 -2.31
N TYR A 139 20.79 10.54 -2.48
CA TYR A 139 20.30 11.04 -3.77
C TYR A 139 20.98 12.39 -4.12
N PRO A 140 21.28 12.60 -5.40
CA PRO A 140 21.80 13.89 -5.86
C PRO A 140 20.76 15.00 -5.62
N LEU A 141 21.25 16.24 -5.49
CA LEU A 141 20.40 17.39 -5.13
C LEU A 141 19.14 17.53 -5.98
N TRP A 142 19.26 17.37 -7.32
CA TRP A 142 18.11 17.48 -8.20
C TRP A 142 17.01 16.47 -7.87
N LYS A 143 17.38 15.24 -7.54
CA LYS A 143 16.42 14.19 -7.19
C LYS A 143 15.77 14.46 -5.83
N ARG A 144 16.56 14.92 -4.85
CA ARG A 144 16.05 15.35 -3.54
C ARG A 144 15.07 16.52 -3.68
N ALA A 145 15.42 17.53 -4.50
CA ALA A 145 14.57 18.68 -4.76
C ALA A 145 13.25 18.27 -5.46
N THR A 146 13.33 17.40 -6.47
CA THR A 146 12.12 16.89 -7.15
C THR A 146 11.22 16.13 -6.17
N ASN A 147 11.80 15.28 -5.32
CA ASN A 147 11.04 14.56 -4.29
C ASN A 147 10.35 15.52 -3.29
N GLN A 148 10.97 16.67 -3.00
CA GLN A 148 10.33 17.67 -2.14
C GLN A 148 9.15 18.37 -2.81
N VAL A 149 9.26 18.72 -4.08
CA VAL A 149 8.11 19.24 -4.85
C VAL A 149 6.98 18.22 -4.89
N GLU A 150 7.33 16.93 -5.10
CA GLU A 150 6.38 15.81 -5.05
C GLU A 150 5.66 15.73 -3.69
N ASN A 151 6.43 15.77 -2.60
CA ASN A 151 5.88 15.61 -1.25
C ASN A 151 5.03 16.80 -0.78
N GLN A 152 5.34 18.02 -1.26
CA GLN A 152 4.69 19.25 -0.78
C GLN A 152 3.57 19.72 -1.72
N MET A 153 3.70 19.52 -3.02
CA MET A 153 2.80 20.01 -4.06
C MET A 153 2.63 18.99 -5.20
N GLY A 154 2.54 17.71 -4.84
CA GLY A 154 2.57 16.60 -5.78
C GLY A 154 1.48 16.68 -6.85
N GLU A 155 0.28 17.13 -6.50
CA GLU A 155 -0.82 17.23 -7.46
C GLU A 155 -0.61 18.37 -8.47
N ALA A 156 0.02 19.49 -8.06
CA ALA A 156 0.41 20.54 -9.00
C ALA A 156 1.45 20.03 -10.03
N LEU A 157 2.45 19.25 -9.55
CA LEU A 157 3.41 18.56 -10.42
C LEU A 157 2.69 17.53 -11.31
N GLY A 158 1.74 16.78 -10.76
CA GLY A 158 0.94 15.79 -11.47
C GLY A 158 0.15 16.37 -12.65
N ARG A 159 -0.37 17.58 -12.50
CA ARG A 159 -1.07 18.28 -13.58
C ARG A 159 -0.15 18.55 -14.77
N ILE A 160 1.10 18.95 -14.52
CA ILE A 160 2.11 19.15 -15.55
C ILE A 160 2.50 17.81 -16.19
N TYR A 161 2.72 16.80 -15.37
CA TYR A 161 3.06 15.43 -15.80
C TYR A 161 2.00 14.87 -16.75
N CYS A 162 0.73 14.88 -16.34
CA CYS A 162 -0.37 14.33 -17.13
C CYS A 162 -0.52 15.03 -18.46
N LYS A 163 -0.42 16.38 -18.49
CA LYS A 163 -0.46 17.16 -19.74
C LYS A 163 0.63 16.72 -20.73
N LYS A 164 1.80 16.32 -20.23
CA LYS A 164 2.95 15.97 -21.07
C LYS A 164 2.98 14.48 -21.45
N PHE A 165 2.59 13.58 -20.57
CA PHE A 165 2.87 12.15 -20.70
C PHE A 165 1.64 11.24 -20.72
N PHE A 166 0.45 11.74 -20.42
CA PHE A 166 -0.76 10.90 -20.36
C PHE A 166 -1.88 11.46 -21.25
N PRO A 167 -1.91 11.10 -22.54
CA PRO A 167 -2.92 11.57 -23.47
C PRO A 167 -4.28 10.89 -23.20
N GLU A 168 -5.36 11.57 -23.59
CA GLU A 168 -6.75 11.10 -23.47
C GLU A 168 -6.98 9.71 -24.13
N SER A 169 -6.27 9.43 -25.22
CA SER A 169 -6.33 8.12 -25.87
C SER A 169 -5.87 6.99 -24.97
N SER A 170 -4.83 7.20 -24.15
CA SER A 170 -4.37 6.20 -23.16
C SER A 170 -5.40 5.98 -22.06
N LYS A 171 -6.07 7.06 -21.60
CA LYS A 171 -7.15 6.93 -20.60
C LYS A 171 -8.30 6.06 -21.12
N LYS A 172 -8.75 6.28 -22.36
CA LYS A 172 -9.80 5.45 -22.99
C LYS A 172 -9.41 3.98 -23.19
N MET A 173 -8.15 3.74 -23.52
CA MET A 173 -7.65 2.35 -23.61
C MET A 173 -7.70 1.68 -22.22
N MET A 174 -7.33 2.40 -21.15
CA MET A 174 -7.38 1.88 -19.79
C MET A 174 -8.81 1.63 -19.32
N GLU A 175 -9.76 2.53 -19.60
CA GLU A 175 -11.18 2.33 -19.31
C GLU A 175 -11.71 1.03 -19.94
N THR A 176 -11.32 0.77 -21.20
CA THR A 176 -11.67 -0.47 -21.91
C THR A 176 -11.05 -1.70 -21.24
N LEU A 177 -9.78 -1.61 -20.86
CA LEU A 177 -9.03 -2.71 -20.24
C LEU A 177 -9.62 -3.03 -18.86
N VAL A 178 -9.89 -2.02 -18.03
CA VAL A 178 -10.56 -2.19 -16.73
C VAL A 178 -11.92 -2.89 -16.90
N LYS A 179 -12.73 -2.46 -17.89
CA LYS A 179 -14.02 -3.09 -18.16
C LYS A 179 -13.89 -4.57 -18.52
N ASN A 180 -12.93 -4.92 -19.36
CA ASN A 180 -12.67 -6.31 -19.74
C ASN A 180 -12.24 -7.17 -18.53
N LEU A 181 -11.43 -6.59 -17.62
CA LEU A 181 -11.04 -7.29 -16.40
C LEU A 181 -12.21 -7.44 -15.40
N GLN A 182 -13.08 -6.45 -15.29
CA GLN A 182 -14.31 -6.58 -14.47
C GLN A 182 -15.19 -7.75 -14.96
N ILE A 183 -15.40 -7.85 -16.28
CA ILE A 183 -16.14 -8.97 -16.88
C ILE A 183 -15.45 -10.29 -16.56
N SER A 184 -14.14 -10.35 -16.76
CA SER A 184 -13.35 -11.55 -16.50
C SER A 184 -13.38 -11.99 -15.03
N LEU A 185 -13.31 -11.05 -14.09
CA LEU A 185 -13.43 -11.36 -12.66
C LEU A 185 -14.82 -11.91 -12.32
N GLY A 186 -15.88 -11.34 -12.90
CA GLY A 186 -17.24 -11.88 -12.77
C GLY A 186 -17.33 -13.33 -13.25
N GLU A 187 -16.82 -13.63 -14.45
CA GLU A 187 -16.76 -15.00 -14.99
C GLU A 187 -15.96 -15.96 -14.08
N ARG A 188 -14.87 -15.48 -13.47
CA ARG A 188 -14.06 -16.25 -12.53
C ARG A 188 -14.79 -16.53 -11.22
N ILE A 189 -15.55 -15.56 -10.68
CA ILE A 189 -16.44 -15.75 -9.52
C ILE A 189 -17.48 -16.81 -9.83
N ASP A 190 -18.16 -16.74 -10.98
CA ASP A 190 -19.18 -17.72 -11.39
C ASP A 190 -18.61 -19.14 -11.52
N ALA A 191 -17.36 -19.26 -11.98
CA ALA A 191 -16.71 -20.54 -12.17
C ALA A 191 -16.27 -21.24 -10.87
N GLN A 192 -16.28 -20.55 -9.71
CA GLN A 192 -15.86 -21.15 -8.44
C GLN A 192 -16.85 -22.23 -7.97
N THR A 193 -16.36 -23.44 -7.79
CA THR A 193 -17.18 -24.58 -7.34
C THR A 193 -17.31 -24.66 -5.82
N TRP A 194 -16.44 -24.01 -5.09
CA TRP A 194 -16.40 -24.02 -3.62
C TRP A 194 -17.24 -22.89 -3.01
N MET A 195 -17.64 -21.90 -3.78
CA MET A 195 -18.40 -20.73 -3.34
C MET A 195 -19.89 -20.92 -3.61
N SER A 196 -20.72 -20.64 -2.62
CA SER A 196 -22.18 -20.69 -2.76
C SER A 196 -22.75 -19.58 -3.65
N ASP A 197 -23.94 -19.79 -4.22
CA ASP A 197 -24.60 -18.79 -5.05
C ASP A 197 -24.92 -17.50 -4.28
N VAL A 198 -25.16 -17.58 -2.96
CA VAL A 198 -25.38 -16.42 -2.10
C VAL A 198 -24.15 -15.53 -2.05
N THR A 199 -22.99 -16.13 -1.80
CA THR A 199 -21.72 -15.39 -1.74
C THR A 199 -21.32 -14.88 -3.14
N LYS A 200 -21.54 -15.66 -4.21
CA LYS A 200 -21.30 -15.18 -5.58
C LYS A 200 -22.16 -13.97 -5.92
N ALA A 201 -23.44 -13.97 -5.58
CA ALA A 201 -24.33 -12.81 -5.82
C ALA A 201 -23.87 -11.55 -5.07
N ALA A 202 -23.40 -11.71 -3.83
CA ALA A 202 -22.84 -10.61 -3.06
C ALA A 202 -21.50 -10.12 -3.63
N ALA A 203 -20.64 -11.03 -4.12
CA ALA A 203 -19.39 -10.70 -4.80
C ALA A 203 -19.63 -9.90 -6.09
N HIS A 204 -20.60 -10.30 -6.92
CA HIS A 204 -21.01 -9.53 -8.10
C HIS A 204 -21.51 -8.14 -7.73
N LYS A 205 -22.36 -8.02 -6.71
CA LYS A 205 -22.83 -6.72 -6.21
C LYS A 205 -21.68 -5.81 -5.80
N LYS A 206 -20.61 -6.36 -5.19
CA LYS A 206 -19.42 -5.61 -4.80
C LYS A 206 -18.61 -5.21 -6.02
N LEU A 207 -18.38 -6.12 -6.97
CA LEU A 207 -17.68 -5.86 -8.22
C LEU A 207 -18.36 -4.78 -9.06
N ASP A 208 -19.68 -4.81 -9.18
CA ASP A 208 -20.49 -3.83 -9.93
C ASP A 208 -20.39 -2.42 -9.33
N LYS A 209 -20.08 -2.31 -8.03
CA LYS A 209 -19.96 -1.04 -7.31
C LYS A 209 -18.54 -0.52 -7.18
N PHE A 210 -17.58 -1.15 -7.81
CA PHE A 210 -16.21 -0.61 -7.84
C PHE A 210 -16.19 0.81 -8.38
N TYR A 211 -15.65 1.74 -7.60
CA TYR A 211 -15.39 3.10 -8.06
C TYR A 211 -14.00 3.14 -8.71
N VAL A 212 -13.96 3.47 -10.00
CA VAL A 212 -12.75 3.36 -10.82
C VAL A 212 -12.15 4.73 -11.07
N LYS A 213 -10.89 4.90 -10.69
CA LYS A 213 -10.10 6.12 -10.90
C LYS A 213 -8.94 5.85 -11.84
N ILE A 214 -8.83 6.60 -12.94
CA ILE A 214 -7.82 6.39 -13.98
C ILE A 214 -7.12 7.70 -14.33
N GLY A 215 -5.81 7.70 -14.22
CA GLY A 215 -4.90 8.74 -14.68
C GLY A 215 -4.74 9.90 -13.71
N TYR A 216 -5.79 10.67 -13.48
CA TYR A 216 -5.76 11.89 -12.68
C TYR A 216 -7.14 12.29 -12.16
N PRO A 217 -7.23 13.10 -11.08
CA PRO A 217 -8.49 13.52 -10.49
C PRO A 217 -9.27 14.47 -11.41
N ASN A 218 -10.60 14.43 -11.31
CA ASN A 218 -11.47 15.34 -12.03
C ASN A 218 -11.36 16.78 -11.53
N LYS A 219 -11.11 16.96 -10.24
CA LYS A 219 -10.90 18.24 -9.57
C LYS A 219 -9.50 18.29 -8.99
N TRP A 220 -8.71 19.26 -9.43
CA TRP A 220 -7.35 19.49 -8.95
C TRP A 220 -7.33 20.32 -7.67
N THR A 221 -6.37 20.03 -6.80
CA THR A 221 -6.12 20.86 -5.61
C THR A 221 -5.80 22.30 -6.00
N ASP A 222 -6.48 23.24 -5.37
CA ASP A 222 -6.20 24.67 -5.51
C ASP A 222 -5.11 25.08 -4.51
N TYR A 223 -3.94 25.42 -5.05
CA TYR A 223 -2.78 25.89 -4.27
C TYR A 223 -2.72 27.42 -4.16
N SER A 224 -3.75 28.17 -4.54
CA SER A 224 -3.73 29.65 -4.53
C SER A 224 -3.51 30.26 -3.15
N LEU A 225 -3.86 29.53 -2.08
CA LEU A 225 -3.65 29.95 -0.70
C LEU A 225 -2.28 29.52 -0.13
N LEU A 226 -1.52 28.70 -0.86
CA LEU A 226 -0.18 28.32 -0.43
C LEU A 226 0.83 29.42 -0.81
N ASN A 227 1.45 30.02 0.21
CA ASN A 227 2.48 31.02 0.01
C ASN A 227 3.88 30.45 0.25
N ILE A 228 4.68 30.37 -0.79
CA ILE A 228 6.12 30.05 -0.74
C ILE A 228 6.90 31.36 -0.82
N ASP A 229 7.64 31.67 0.22
CA ASP A 229 8.39 32.93 0.36
C ASP A 229 9.90 32.68 0.19
N PRO A 230 10.53 33.14 -0.89
CA PRO A 230 11.96 32.93 -1.12
C PRO A 230 12.87 33.66 -0.10
N SER A 231 12.34 34.60 0.69
CA SER A 231 13.08 35.29 1.75
C SER A 231 13.16 34.44 3.04
N LYS A 232 12.34 33.42 3.17
CA LYS A 232 12.33 32.49 4.31
C LYS A 232 13.26 31.30 4.07
N SER A 233 13.62 30.65 5.19
CA SER A 233 14.41 29.42 5.12
C SER A 233 13.61 28.30 4.40
N TYR A 234 14.37 27.30 3.93
CA TYR A 234 13.78 26.09 3.35
C TYR A 234 12.82 25.39 4.30
N TYR A 235 13.18 25.27 5.57
CA TYR A 235 12.33 24.63 6.58
C TYR A 235 11.04 25.42 6.85
N GLU A 236 11.08 26.74 6.91
CA GLU A 236 9.88 27.57 7.05
C GLU A 236 8.90 27.39 5.89
N ASN A 237 9.41 27.29 4.67
CA ASN A 237 8.58 27.01 3.50
C ASN A 237 7.98 25.59 3.55
N VAL A 238 8.72 24.59 4.04
CA VAL A 238 8.17 23.24 4.27
C VAL A 238 7.07 23.25 5.32
N LEU A 239 7.23 24.02 6.41
CA LEU A 239 6.18 24.18 7.43
C LEU A 239 4.93 24.87 6.86
N ALA A 240 5.08 25.86 5.98
CA ALA A 240 3.96 26.49 5.28
C ALA A 240 3.20 25.48 4.41
N CYS A 241 3.90 24.61 3.69
CA CYS A 241 3.28 23.54 2.90
C CYS A 241 2.53 22.53 3.79
N ARG A 242 3.15 22.09 4.88
CA ARG A 242 2.52 21.14 5.83
C ARG A 242 1.26 21.75 6.46
N LYS A 243 1.34 23.02 6.88
CA LYS A 243 0.17 23.72 7.40
C LYS A 243 -0.95 23.79 6.37
N PHE A 244 -0.64 24.17 5.13
CA PHE A 244 -1.62 24.20 4.04
C PHE A 244 -2.28 22.83 3.83
N ALA A 245 -1.49 21.75 3.81
CA ALA A 245 -2.01 20.39 3.63
C ALA A 245 -2.93 19.98 4.80
N ASN A 246 -2.52 20.24 6.04
CA ASN A 246 -3.31 19.96 7.23
C ASN A 246 -4.63 20.75 7.27
N ASP A 247 -4.56 22.07 7.02
CA ASP A 247 -5.75 22.91 7.01
C ASP A 247 -6.76 22.46 5.94
N LYS A 248 -6.25 22.07 4.74
CA LYS A 248 -7.06 21.51 3.66
C LYS A 248 -7.71 20.20 4.10
N GLU A 249 -6.94 19.27 4.64
CA GLU A 249 -7.44 17.95 5.07
C GLU A 249 -8.55 18.09 6.09
N ILE A 250 -8.35 18.91 7.12
CA ILE A 250 -9.37 19.18 8.14
C ILE A 250 -10.60 19.82 7.50
N ALA A 251 -10.41 20.83 6.66
CA ALA A 251 -11.51 21.51 5.99
C ALA A 251 -12.32 20.58 5.06
N GLU A 252 -11.71 19.56 4.48
CA GLU A 252 -12.37 18.63 3.55
C GLU A 252 -12.97 17.41 4.25
N LYS A 253 -12.43 16.97 5.41
CA LYS A 253 -12.82 15.71 6.05
C LYS A 253 -13.58 15.89 7.37
N ALA A 254 -13.18 16.83 8.23
CA ALA A 254 -13.74 16.93 9.59
C ALA A 254 -15.25 17.21 9.56
N GLY A 255 -16.03 16.31 10.15
CA GLY A 255 -17.48 16.41 10.22
C GLY A 255 -18.20 16.26 8.87
N LYS A 256 -17.54 15.76 7.83
CA LYS A 256 -18.12 15.60 6.50
C LYS A 256 -18.26 14.13 6.11
N PRO A 257 -19.19 13.82 5.19
CA PRO A 257 -19.27 12.49 4.58
C PRO A 257 -17.97 12.13 3.82
N VAL A 258 -17.76 10.82 3.64
CA VAL A 258 -16.65 10.30 2.84
C VAL A 258 -16.73 10.84 1.40
N ASP A 259 -15.67 11.47 0.94
CA ASP A 259 -15.53 11.91 -0.45
C ASP A 259 -14.88 10.78 -1.29
N ARG A 260 -15.66 10.16 -2.16
CA ARG A 260 -15.16 9.11 -3.05
C ARG A 260 -14.33 9.64 -4.22
N ASP A 261 -14.30 10.96 -4.46
CA ASP A 261 -13.46 11.57 -5.49
C ASP A 261 -12.04 11.90 -4.99
N GLU A 262 -11.78 11.77 -3.68
CA GLU A 262 -10.44 11.96 -3.10
C GLU A 262 -9.45 10.93 -3.65
N TRP A 263 -8.25 11.40 -4.05
CA TRP A 263 -7.15 10.56 -4.49
C TRP A 263 -6.08 10.43 -3.41
N TYR A 264 -5.68 9.20 -3.09
CA TYR A 264 -4.64 8.92 -2.08
C TYR A 264 -3.22 8.81 -2.67
N MET A 265 -3.10 8.95 -3.99
CA MET A 265 -1.83 8.98 -4.71
C MET A 265 -1.84 10.12 -5.71
N THR A 266 -0.68 10.77 -5.91
CA THR A 266 -0.53 11.78 -6.95
C THR A 266 -0.56 11.13 -8.34
N PRO A 267 -0.96 11.86 -9.40
CA PRO A 267 -1.06 11.30 -10.74
C PRO A 267 0.23 10.73 -11.32
N GLN A 268 1.39 11.21 -10.91
CA GLN A 268 2.70 10.72 -11.36
C GLN A 268 3.25 9.55 -10.54
N THR A 269 2.52 9.09 -9.52
CA THR A 269 2.92 7.94 -8.71
C THR A 269 2.94 6.67 -9.57
N VAL A 270 4.05 5.91 -9.49
CA VAL A 270 4.18 4.60 -10.14
C VAL A 270 3.71 3.53 -9.15
N ASN A 271 2.41 3.50 -8.94
CA ASN A 271 1.70 2.54 -8.09
C ASN A 271 0.20 2.56 -8.40
N ALA A 272 -0.56 1.66 -7.78
CA ALA A 272 -2.01 1.58 -7.80
C ALA A 272 -2.51 1.27 -6.38
N TYR A 273 -3.83 1.34 -6.15
CA TYR A 273 -4.39 0.88 -4.88
C TYR A 273 -5.86 0.46 -5.01
N TYR A 274 -6.26 -0.45 -4.14
CA TYR A 274 -7.65 -0.68 -3.75
C TYR A 274 -7.90 -0.10 -2.36
N ASN A 275 -9.00 0.63 -2.18
CA ASN A 275 -9.44 1.11 -0.86
C ASN A 275 -10.73 0.41 -0.46
N PRO A 276 -10.72 -0.46 0.58
CA PRO A 276 -11.89 -1.21 1.00
C PRO A 276 -13.01 -0.32 1.57
N THR A 277 -12.67 0.82 2.19
CA THR A 277 -13.65 1.71 2.84
C THR A 277 -14.48 2.54 1.87
N THR A 278 -14.04 2.66 0.63
CA THR A 278 -14.75 3.32 -0.47
C THR A 278 -15.09 2.38 -1.62
N ASN A 279 -14.62 1.12 -1.54
CA ASN A 279 -14.72 0.11 -2.60
C ASN A 279 -14.23 0.66 -3.95
N GLU A 280 -13.03 1.21 -3.97
CA GLU A 280 -12.44 1.88 -5.14
C GLU A 280 -11.12 1.28 -5.56
N ILE A 281 -10.84 1.33 -6.87
CA ILE A 281 -9.55 1.02 -7.49
C ILE A 281 -9.01 2.27 -8.18
N CYS A 282 -7.72 2.55 -8.01
CA CYS A 282 -7.09 3.74 -8.55
C CYS A 282 -5.79 3.41 -9.29
N PHE A 283 -5.67 3.95 -10.51
CA PHE A 283 -4.51 3.77 -11.38
C PHE A 283 -3.99 5.13 -11.83
N PRO A 284 -3.04 5.74 -11.10
CA PRO A 284 -2.40 7.01 -11.48
C PRO A 284 -1.72 6.94 -12.85
N ALA A 285 -1.62 8.06 -13.53
CA ALA A 285 -0.97 8.15 -14.85
C ALA A 285 0.49 7.65 -14.84
N GLY A 286 1.17 7.70 -13.69
CA GLY A 286 2.55 7.27 -13.53
C GLY A 286 2.77 5.79 -13.78
N ILE A 287 1.84 4.92 -13.31
CA ILE A 287 1.93 3.47 -13.57
C ILE A 287 1.44 3.11 -14.98
N LEU A 288 0.66 3.99 -15.62
CA LEU A 288 0.12 3.79 -16.97
C LEU A 288 1.15 4.18 -18.04
N GLN A 289 2.41 3.78 -17.85
CA GLN A 289 3.57 4.00 -18.70
C GLN A 289 4.38 2.71 -18.82
N TYR A 290 5.27 2.64 -19.81
CA TYR A 290 6.22 1.54 -19.91
C TYR A 290 7.08 1.42 -18.63
N PRO A 291 7.33 0.22 -18.05
CA PRO A 291 7.06 -1.12 -18.62
C PRO A 291 5.67 -1.71 -18.28
N PHE A 292 4.78 -1.00 -17.62
CA PHE A 292 3.46 -1.52 -17.25
C PHE A 292 2.46 -1.41 -18.41
N PHE A 293 2.49 -0.31 -19.15
CA PHE A 293 1.60 -0.06 -20.28
C PHE A 293 2.33 0.57 -21.45
N ASP A 294 2.08 0.03 -22.65
CA ASP A 294 2.50 0.65 -23.92
C ASP A 294 1.32 0.64 -24.92
N PRO A 295 0.80 1.81 -25.34
CA PRO A 295 -0.32 1.90 -26.27
C PRO A 295 0.00 1.32 -27.66
N LYS A 296 1.27 1.03 -27.97
CA LYS A 296 1.74 0.44 -29.22
C LYS A 296 2.01 -1.07 -29.11
N ALA A 297 2.03 -1.61 -27.91
CA ALA A 297 2.21 -3.04 -27.70
C ALA A 297 0.92 -3.82 -28.02
N ASP A 298 1.06 -5.13 -28.19
CA ASP A 298 -0.10 -6.01 -28.36
C ASP A 298 -0.79 -6.30 -27.00
N GLU A 299 -1.98 -6.91 -27.09
CA GLU A 299 -2.79 -7.23 -25.92
C GLU A 299 -2.05 -8.18 -24.98
N ALA A 300 -1.25 -9.12 -25.48
CA ALA A 300 -0.52 -10.05 -24.62
C ALA A 300 0.45 -9.32 -23.67
N PHE A 301 1.14 -8.29 -24.15
CA PHE A 301 1.99 -7.44 -23.32
C PHE A 301 1.16 -6.65 -22.30
N ASN A 302 0.16 -5.88 -22.75
CA ASN A 302 -0.59 -4.98 -21.88
C ASN A 302 -1.43 -5.75 -20.83
N TYR A 303 -2.04 -6.88 -21.19
CA TYR A 303 -2.75 -7.71 -20.21
C TYR A 303 -1.78 -8.42 -19.26
N GLY A 304 -0.58 -8.82 -19.71
CA GLY A 304 0.44 -9.43 -18.85
C GLY A 304 1.11 -8.44 -17.88
N ALA A 305 1.18 -7.17 -18.23
CA ALA A 305 1.77 -6.12 -17.40
C ALA A 305 0.68 -5.36 -16.61
N ILE A 306 0.17 -4.26 -17.15
CA ILE A 306 -0.84 -3.43 -16.44
C ILE A 306 -2.15 -4.20 -16.18
N GLY A 307 -2.52 -5.13 -17.06
CA GLY A 307 -3.73 -5.95 -16.86
C GLY A 307 -3.66 -6.77 -15.57
N VAL A 308 -2.50 -7.38 -15.27
CA VAL A 308 -2.30 -8.11 -14.00
C VAL A 308 -2.37 -7.15 -12.81
N VAL A 309 -1.79 -5.94 -12.91
CA VAL A 309 -1.90 -4.92 -11.85
C VAL A 309 -3.35 -4.52 -11.60
N ILE A 310 -4.14 -4.29 -12.64
CA ILE A 310 -5.57 -3.95 -12.50
C ILE A 310 -6.34 -5.11 -11.88
N GLY A 311 -6.09 -6.34 -12.32
CA GLY A 311 -6.68 -7.54 -11.73
C GLY A 311 -6.27 -7.74 -10.27
N HIS A 312 -5.03 -7.40 -9.90
CA HIS A 312 -4.52 -7.40 -8.54
C HIS A 312 -5.33 -6.44 -7.64
N GLU A 313 -5.49 -5.18 -8.05
CA GLU A 313 -6.30 -4.22 -7.27
C GLU A 313 -7.78 -4.65 -7.16
N MET A 314 -8.35 -5.21 -8.22
CA MET A 314 -9.70 -5.77 -8.14
C MET A 314 -9.79 -6.94 -7.16
N THR A 315 -8.77 -7.80 -7.13
CA THR A 315 -8.72 -8.98 -6.25
C THR A 315 -8.58 -8.58 -4.79
N HIS A 316 -7.95 -7.43 -4.47
CA HIS A 316 -7.94 -6.89 -3.12
C HIS A 316 -9.35 -6.65 -2.54
N GLY A 317 -10.36 -6.43 -3.37
CA GLY A 317 -11.75 -6.40 -2.92
C GLY A 317 -12.23 -7.72 -2.32
N PHE A 318 -11.53 -8.82 -2.57
CA PHE A 318 -11.92 -10.20 -2.24
C PHE A 318 -10.81 -10.99 -1.53
N ASP A 319 -9.69 -10.35 -1.17
CA ASP A 319 -8.62 -10.96 -0.39
C ASP A 319 -8.99 -11.16 1.09
N ASP A 320 -8.06 -11.58 1.93
CA ASP A 320 -8.28 -11.86 3.35
C ASP A 320 -8.81 -10.66 4.15
N GLN A 321 -8.49 -9.44 3.74
CA GLN A 321 -8.95 -8.20 4.36
C GLN A 321 -10.16 -7.60 3.62
N GLY A 322 -10.04 -7.42 2.30
CA GLY A 322 -11.08 -6.76 1.50
C GLY A 322 -12.42 -7.50 1.51
N ARG A 323 -12.41 -8.84 1.58
CA ARG A 323 -13.64 -9.64 1.70
C ARG A 323 -14.49 -9.32 2.92
N GLN A 324 -13.92 -8.67 3.94
CA GLN A 324 -14.60 -8.30 5.18
C GLN A 324 -15.36 -6.97 5.06
N TYR A 325 -15.22 -6.27 3.92
CA TYR A 325 -15.94 -5.04 3.63
C TYR A 325 -17.00 -5.27 2.57
N ASP A 326 -18.20 -4.70 2.79
CA ASP A 326 -19.31 -4.82 1.84
C ASP A 326 -19.11 -3.95 0.57
N ALA A 327 -20.08 -4.01 -0.33
CA ALA A 327 -20.07 -3.25 -1.59
C ALA A 327 -20.10 -1.72 -1.42
N THR A 328 -20.34 -1.22 -0.21
CA THR A 328 -20.42 0.22 0.12
C THR A 328 -19.29 0.69 1.02
N GLY A 329 -18.38 -0.23 1.39
CA GLY A 329 -17.18 0.08 2.18
C GLY A 329 -17.37 -0.06 3.69
N ASN A 330 -18.46 -0.63 4.16
CA ASN A 330 -18.67 -0.93 5.56
C ASN A 330 -17.95 -2.23 5.94
N LEU A 331 -17.34 -2.26 7.12
CA LEU A 331 -16.77 -3.48 7.71
C LEU A 331 -17.91 -4.41 8.15
N GLN A 332 -18.36 -5.24 7.24
CA GLN A 332 -19.47 -6.15 7.40
C GLN A 332 -19.21 -7.47 6.67
N ASP A 333 -19.25 -8.57 7.40
CA ASP A 333 -19.13 -9.90 6.80
C ASP A 333 -20.41 -10.21 5.98
N TRP A 334 -20.20 -10.59 4.72
CA TRP A 334 -21.26 -10.93 3.77
C TRP A 334 -21.09 -12.35 3.21
N TRP A 335 -20.12 -13.09 3.71
CA TRP A 335 -19.84 -14.47 3.34
C TRP A 335 -20.69 -15.43 4.17
N THR A 336 -21.04 -16.59 3.59
CA THR A 336 -21.54 -17.68 4.42
C THR A 336 -20.41 -18.27 5.25
N ALA A 337 -20.73 -18.90 6.38
CA ALA A 337 -19.71 -19.49 7.25
C ALA A 337 -18.91 -20.60 6.54
N ASP A 338 -19.57 -21.38 5.68
CA ASP A 338 -18.89 -22.45 4.92
C ASP A 338 -17.98 -21.88 3.83
N ASP A 339 -18.40 -20.83 3.14
CA ASP A 339 -17.57 -20.14 2.14
C ASP A 339 -16.36 -19.46 2.78
N ALA A 340 -16.57 -18.80 3.94
CA ALA A 340 -15.48 -18.21 4.72
C ALA A 340 -14.46 -19.27 5.16
N LYS A 341 -14.92 -20.44 5.59
CA LYS A 341 -14.06 -21.58 5.92
C LYS A 341 -13.32 -22.11 4.70
N GLY A 342 -14.00 -22.24 3.57
CA GLY A 342 -13.40 -22.67 2.30
C GLY A 342 -12.32 -21.69 1.80
N PHE A 343 -12.55 -20.39 1.94
CA PHE A 343 -11.57 -19.35 1.65
C PHE A 343 -10.35 -19.48 2.57
N ASN A 344 -10.58 -19.54 3.89
CA ASN A 344 -9.49 -19.58 4.87
C ASN A 344 -8.57 -20.79 4.67
N GLN A 345 -9.12 -21.99 4.37
CA GLN A 345 -8.31 -23.17 4.08
C GLN A 345 -7.34 -22.97 2.91
N ARG A 346 -7.79 -22.30 1.85
CA ARG A 346 -6.97 -21.97 0.67
C ARG A 346 -5.94 -20.89 0.97
N ALA A 347 -6.37 -19.85 1.69
CA ALA A 347 -5.52 -18.76 2.13
C ALA A 347 -4.40 -19.26 3.06
N ASP A 348 -4.72 -20.15 4.01
CA ASP A 348 -3.76 -20.76 4.93
C ASP A 348 -2.69 -21.55 4.17
N MET A 349 -3.10 -22.40 3.22
CA MET A 349 -2.17 -23.16 2.38
C MET A 349 -1.20 -22.21 1.64
N TYR A 350 -1.72 -21.12 1.08
CA TYR A 350 -0.91 -20.16 0.33
C TYR A 350 0.02 -19.34 1.23
N ALA A 351 -0.44 -18.94 2.42
CA ALA A 351 0.40 -18.30 3.41
C ALA A 351 1.55 -19.20 3.88
N ASP A 352 1.27 -20.49 4.09
CA ASP A 352 2.29 -21.48 4.48
C ASP A 352 3.30 -21.71 3.35
N PHE A 353 2.86 -21.76 2.08
CA PHE A 353 3.74 -21.83 0.93
C PHE A 353 4.73 -20.66 0.92
N PHE A 354 4.26 -19.41 1.02
CA PHE A 354 5.12 -18.23 1.03
C PHE A 354 6.00 -18.12 2.28
N SER A 355 5.57 -18.63 3.42
CA SER A 355 6.36 -18.69 4.66
C SER A 355 7.54 -19.66 4.56
N ASN A 356 7.45 -20.66 3.67
CA ASN A 356 8.52 -21.63 3.43
C ASN A 356 9.53 -21.17 2.38
N ILE A 357 9.27 -20.06 1.69
CA ILE A 357 10.21 -19.51 0.70
C ILE A 357 11.42 -18.93 1.42
N LYS A 358 12.61 -19.42 1.06
CA LYS A 358 13.87 -18.84 1.51
C LYS A 358 14.23 -17.60 0.68
N VAL A 359 14.02 -16.43 1.25
CA VAL A 359 14.39 -15.14 0.63
C VAL A 359 15.89 -14.87 0.72
N LEU A 360 16.51 -15.30 1.84
CA LEU A 360 17.95 -15.36 2.05
C LEU A 360 18.29 -16.71 2.70
N PRO A 361 19.54 -17.17 2.72
CA PRO A 361 19.92 -18.45 3.31
C PRO A 361 19.45 -18.65 4.76
N ASP A 362 19.37 -17.55 5.53
CA ASP A 362 18.99 -17.50 6.95
C ASP A 362 17.65 -16.82 7.20
N LEU A 363 16.90 -16.46 6.14
CA LEU A 363 15.66 -15.70 6.26
C LEU A 363 14.57 -16.27 5.36
N ASN A 364 13.46 -16.65 5.97
CA ASN A 364 12.24 -17.00 5.26
C ASN A 364 11.36 -15.78 4.98
N GLY A 365 10.45 -15.90 4.01
CA GLY A 365 9.34 -14.98 3.82
C GLY A 365 8.38 -14.99 5.02
N ASN A 366 7.52 -13.97 5.11
CA ASN A 366 6.42 -13.93 6.07
C ASN A 366 5.09 -14.04 5.32
N GLY A 367 4.70 -15.26 4.96
CA GLY A 367 3.52 -15.50 4.12
C GLY A 367 2.21 -15.05 4.76
N ARG A 368 2.10 -15.03 6.09
CA ARG A 368 0.93 -14.50 6.80
C ARG A 368 0.85 -12.97 6.64
N PHE A 369 1.97 -12.28 6.72
CA PHE A 369 2.04 -10.84 6.55
C PHE A 369 1.79 -10.44 5.10
N THR A 370 2.29 -11.21 4.13
CA THR A 370 2.15 -10.92 2.70
C THR A 370 0.92 -11.57 2.04
N LEU A 371 0.03 -12.19 2.81
CA LEU A 371 -1.07 -13.01 2.28
C LEU A 371 -1.96 -12.26 1.29
N GLY A 372 -2.50 -11.09 1.64
CA GLY A 372 -3.39 -10.35 0.77
C GLY A 372 -2.74 -9.97 -0.56
N GLU A 373 -1.48 -9.53 -0.51
CA GLU A 373 -0.70 -9.20 -1.71
C GLU A 373 -0.46 -10.42 -2.60
N ASN A 374 -0.14 -11.56 -1.99
CA ASN A 374 0.07 -12.79 -2.73
C ASN A 374 -1.24 -13.32 -3.36
N LEU A 375 -2.37 -13.21 -2.64
CA LEU A 375 -3.69 -13.54 -3.16
C LEU A 375 -4.09 -12.62 -4.32
N ALA A 376 -3.79 -11.33 -4.20
CA ALA A 376 -4.05 -10.33 -5.23
C ALA A 376 -3.20 -10.57 -6.48
N ASP A 377 -1.92 -10.96 -6.35
CA ASP A 377 -1.08 -11.34 -7.49
C ASP A 377 -1.63 -12.59 -8.20
N HIS A 378 -2.02 -13.62 -7.45
CA HIS A 378 -2.62 -14.82 -8.02
C HIS A 378 -3.92 -14.50 -8.78
N GLY A 379 -4.85 -13.77 -8.13
CA GLY A 379 -6.10 -13.37 -8.76
C GLY A 379 -5.89 -12.47 -9.97
N GLY A 380 -4.96 -11.51 -9.86
CA GLY A 380 -4.58 -10.63 -10.97
C GLY A 380 -4.12 -11.40 -12.20
N LEU A 381 -3.24 -12.42 -12.02
CA LEU A 381 -2.78 -13.29 -13.10
C LEU A 381 -3.94 -14.08 -13.74
N MET A 382 -4.81 -14.67 -12.92
CA MET A 382 -5.95 -15.46 -13.40
C MET A 382 -6.96 -14.62 -14.17
N VAL A 383 -7.34 -13.47 -13.61
CA VAL A 383 -8.30 -12.53 -14.19
C VAL A 383 -7.76 -11.93 -15.50
N ALA A 384 -6.50 -11.47 -15.51
CA ALA A 384 -5.92 -10.84 -16.68
C ALA A 384 -5.69 -11.84 -17.82
N PHE A 385 -5.28 -13.08 -17.51
CA PHE A 385 -5.12 -14.12 -18.54
C PHE A 385 -6.46 -14.54 -19.15
N ASN A 386 -7.52 -14.67 -18.33
CA ASN A 386 -8.86 -14.95 -18.83
C ASN A 386 -9.39 -13.81 -19.70
N ALA A 387 -9.19 -12.54 -19.28
CA ALA A 387 -9.55 -11.38 -20.07
C ALA A 387 -8.81 -11.34 -21.42
N LEU A 388 -7.51 -11.67 -21.45
CA LEU A 388 -6.73 -11.78 -22.69
C LEU A 388 -7.36 -12.82 -23.62
N LYS A 389 -7.73 -14.00 -23.13
CA LYS A 389 -8.43 -15.02 -23.94
C LYS A 389 -9.73 -14.50 -24.52
N ASN A 390 -10.53 -13.80 -23.72
CA ASN A 390 -11.82 -13.26 -24.15
C ASN A 390 -11.66 -12.24 -25.29
N VAL A 391 -10.76 -11.28 -25.16
CA VAL A 391 -10.56 -10.22 -26.17
C VAL A 391 -9.90 -10.74 -27.43
N THR A 392 -9.12 -11.81 -27.35
CA THR A 392 -8.44 -12.41 -28.52
C THR A 392 -9.19 -13.56 -29.16
N ALA A 393 -10.32 -14.02 -28.58
CA ALA A 393 -11.11 -15.14 -29.09
C ALA A 393 -11.54 -14.97 -30.57
N LYS A 394 -11.96 -13.74 -30.94
CA LYS A 394 -12.38 -13.41 -32.33
C LYS A 394 -11.23 -13.04 -33.24
N LYS A 395 -10.10 -12.60 -32.70
CA LYS A 395 -8.90 -12.18 -33.43
C LYS A 395 -7.66 -12.68 -32.70
N PRO A 396 -7.29 -13.96 -32.89
CA PRO A 396 -6.15 -14.55 -32.23
C PRO A 396 -4.85 -13.80 -32.55
N LEU A 397 -4.03 -13.60 -31.53
CA LEU A 397 -2.70 -13.02 -31.67
C LEU A 397 -1.74 -14.02 -32.30
N LYS A 398 -0.85 -13.51 -33.14
CA LYS A 398 0.23 -14.31 -33.75
C LYS A 398 1.43 -14.44 -32.79
N ASN A 399 2.25 -15.47 -33.01
CA ASN A 399 3.57 -15.54 -32.39
C ASN A 399 4.40 -14.32 -32.83
N LYS A 400 5.20 -13.78 -31.91
CA LYS A 400 6.07 -12.63 -32.13
C LYS A 400 7.39 -12.89 -31.40
N ASP A 401 8.52 -12.55 -32.03
CA ASP A 401 9.87 -12.66 -31.44
C ASP A 401 10.18 -14.07 -30.89
N GLY A 402 9.63 -15.12 -31.51
CA GLY A 402 9.79 -16.52 -31.10
C GLY A 402 8.86 -16.97 -29.96
N PHE A 403 8.00 -16.09 -29.42
CA PHE A 403 7.12 -16.40 -28.32
C PHE A 403 5.65 -16.44 -28.72
N THR A 404 4.90 -17.37 -28.11
CA THR A 404 3.44 -17.41 -28.18
C THR A 404 2.81 -16.22 -27.41
N PRO A 405 1.53 -15.87 -27.66
CA PRO A 405 0.85 -14.85 -26.87
C PRO A 405 0.83 -15.13 -25.36
N ALA A 406 0.61 -16.39 -24.97
CA ALA A 406 0.65 -16.80 -23.56
C ALA A 406 2.04 -16.61 -22.93
N GLN A 407 3.11 -16.99 -23.66
CA GLN A 407 4.46 -16.74 -23.17
C GLN A 407 4.77 -15.26 -23.03
N ARG A 408 4.36 -14.41 -23.99
CA ARG A 408 4.55 -12.95 -23.88
C ARG A 408 3.79 -12.34 -22.71
N PHE A 409 2.59 -12.84 -22.40
CA PHE A 409 1.84 -12.42 -21.21
C PHE A 409 2.64 -12.65 -19.93
N PHE A 410 3.12 -13.87 -19.69
CA PHE A 410 3.89 -14.19 -18.49
C PHE A 410 5.26 -13.50 -18.46
N LEU A 411 5.91 -13.29 -19.59
CA LEU A 411 7.16 -12.55 -19.69
C LEU A 411 6.96 -11.06 -19.40
N ALA A 412 5.85 -10.46 -19.82
CA ALA A 412 5.51 -9.09 -19.50
C ALA A 412 5.28 -8.95 -17.98
N TYR A 413 4.54 -9.85 -17.35
CA TYR A 413 4.38 -9.89 -15.90
C TYR A 413 5.72 -10.00 -15.16
N ALA A 414 6.58 -10.92 -15.56
CA ALA A 414 7.89 -11.07 -14.95
C ALA A 414 8.76 -9.80 -15.12
N GLY A 415 8.65 -9.14 -16.27
CA GLY A 415 9.42 -7.93 -16.61
C GLY A 415 9.12 -6.75 -15.69
N VAL A 416 7.87 -6.55 -15.25
CA VAL A 416 7.51 -5.44 -14.37
C VAL A 416 8.06 -5.59 -12.94
N TRP A 417 8.41 -6.82 -12.53
CA TRP A 417 8.96 -7.11 -11.19
C TRP A 417 10.49 -7.22 -11.16
N GLY A 418 11.17 -6.95 -12.28
CA GLY A 418 12.64 -6.95 -12.35
C GLY A 418 13.22 -5.85 -11.45
N GLN A 419 13.98 -6.23 -10.41
CA GLN A 419 14.60 -5.29 -9.47
C GLN A 419 15.95 -5.78 -8.94
N ASN A 420 16.79 -4.81 -8.57
CA ASN A 420 17.98 -5.05 -7.75
C ASN A 420 17.75 -4.46 -6.36
N ILE A 421 18.08 -5.23 -5.33
CA ILE A 421 17.83 -4.85 -3.94
C ILE A 421 18.98 -5.32 -3.06
N THR A 422 19.42 -4.49 -2.10
CA THR A 422 20.47 -4.87 -1.15
C THR A 422 19.96 -5.89 -0.13
N GLU A 423 20.86 -6.72 0.42
CA GLU A 423 20.48 -7.68 1.47
C GLU A 423 19.90 -7.00 2.70
N LYS A 424 20.43 -5.84 3.09
CA LYS A 424 19.88 -5.06 4.22
C LYS A 424 18.43 -4.62 3.96
N GLU A 425 18.15 -4.15 2.75
CA GLU A 425 16.81 -3.76 2.36
C GLU A 425 15.85 -4.96 2.29
N ILE A 426 16.32 -6.12 1.80
CA ILE A 426 15.54 -7.38 1.85
C ILE A 426 15.11 -7.68 3.28
N ARG A 427 16.03 -7.62 4.24
CA ARG A 427 15.74 -7.87 5.66
C ARG A 427 14.74 -6.87 6.26
N GLN A 428 14.79 -5.61 5.83
CA GLN A 428 13.82 -4.59 6.23
C GLN A 428 12.44 -4.86 5.62
N ARG A 429 12.37 -5.17 4.33
CA ARG A 429 11.10 -5.42 3.64
C ARG A 429 10.38 -6.65 4.18
N VAL A 430 11.05 -7.76 4.40
CA VAL A 430 10.44 -8.97 4.98
C VAL A 430 9.74 -8.68 6.33
N LYS A 431 10.22 -7.68 7.08
CA LYS A 431 9.62 -7.30 8.37
C LYS A 431 8.51 -6.25 8.26
N ASN A 432 8.62 -5.34 7.28
CA ASN A 432 7.86 -4.09 7.28
C ASN A 432 6.98 -3.87 6.05
N ASP A 433 7.22 -4.58 4.94
CA ASP A 433 6.49 -4.45 3.68
C ASP A 433 5.51 -5.64 3.52
N PRO A 434 4.20 -5.40 3.34
CA PRO A 434 3.23 -6.47 3.14
C PRO A 434 3.38 -7.18 1.80
N HIS A 435 4.21 -6.66 0.88
CA HIS A 435 4.47 -7.28 -0.41
C HIS A 435 5.62 -8.28 -0.32
N ALA A 436 5.48 -9.42 -0.99
CA ALA A 436 6.61 -10.27 -1.29
C ALA A 436 7.62 -9.52 -2.18
N LEU A 437 8.91 -9.88 -2.11
CA LEU A 437 9.93 -9.29 -2.98
C LEU A 437 9.60 -9.60 -4.45
N GLY A 438 9.96 -8.71 -5.40
CA GLY A 438 9.61 -8.84 -6.80
C GLY A 438 9.91 -10.21 -7.40
N LYS A 439 11.07 -10.80 -7.08
CA LYS A 439 11.37 -12.18 -7.46
C LYS A 439 10.26 -13.16 -7.05
N TRP A 440 9.75 -13.05 -5.84
CA TRP A 440 8.80 -14.01 -5.29
C TRP A 440 7.34 -13.69 -5.64
N ARG A 441 7.05 -12.46 -6.07
CA ARG A 441 5.79 -12.13 -6.74
C ARG A 441 5.67 -12.89 -8.07
N VAL A 442 6.80 -13.16 -8.73
CA VAL A 442 6.87 -13.97 -9.96
C VAL A 442 7.02 -15.45 -9.64
N ASP A 443 8.13 -15.85 -9.01
CA ASP A 443 8.49 -17.24 -8.80
C ASP A 443 7.60 -17.95 -7.77
N GLY A 444 6.93 -17.20 -6.90
CA GLY A 444 5.96 -17.73 -5.95
C GLY A 444 4.54 -17.83 -6.52
N ALA A 445 4.12 -16.91 -7.40
CA ALA A 445 2.77 -16.93 -7.95
C ALA A 445 2.62 -17.86 -9.15
N LEU A 446 3.55 -17.83 -10.10
CA LEU A 446 3.44 -18.60 -11.36
C LEU A 446 3.29 -20.12 -11.18
N PRO A 447 3.94 -20.79 -10.19
CA PRO A 447 3.73 -22.21 -9.94
C PRO A 447 2.29 -22.61 -9.60
N HIS A 448 1.42 -21.67 -9.26
CA HIS A 448 0.01 -21.91 -9.00
C HIS A 448 -0.91 -21.65 -10.21
N ILE A 449 -0.35 -21.33 -11.40
CA ILE A 449 -1.10 -20.94 -12.60
C ILE A 449 -1.00 -22.02 -13.66
N ASP A 450 -2.05 -22.82 -13.88
CA ASP A 450 -2.06 -23.91 -14.86
C ASP A 450 -1.65 -23.46 -16.27
N ALA A 451 -2.15 -22.32 -16.74
CA ALA A 451 -1.81 -21.77 -18.05
C ALA A 451 -0.31 -21.44 -18.23
N TRP A 452 0.43 -21.19 -17.15
CA TRP A 452 1.87 -21.01 -17.19
C TRP A 452 2.57 -22.34 -17.49
N TYR A 453 2.11 -23.46 -16.89
CA TYR A 453 2.62 -24.78 -17.20
C TYR A 453 2.44 -25.13 -18.67
N GLU A 454 1.26 -24.85 -19.23
CA GLU A 454 0.95 -25.08 -20.63
C GLU A 454 1.84 -24.23 -21.55
N ALA A 455 2.02 -22.93 -21.22
CA ALA A 455 2.78 -21.99 -22.02
C ALA A 455 4.27 -22.36 -22.12
N PHE A 456 4.87 -22.87 -21.05
CA PHE A 456 6.32 -23.17 -20.99
C PHE A 456 6.66 -24.65 -20.95
N GLY A 457 5.66 -25.54 -20.96
CA GLY A 457 5.88 -26.99 -20.95
C GLY A 457 6.49 -27.49 -19.64
N VAL A 458 6.18 -26.85 -18.52
CA VAL A 458 6.72 -27.21 -17.21
C VAL A 458 6.19 -28.56 -16.76
N LYS A 459 7.07 -29.42 -16.26
CA LYS A 459 6.77 -30.81 -15.92
C LYS A 459 7.44 -31.22 -14.60
N PRO A 460 7.04 -32.39 -14.02
CA PRO A 460 7.70 -32.93 -12.85
C PRO A 460 9.21 -33.01 -13.00
N GLY A 461 9.94 -32.52 -12.01
CA GLY A 461 11.40 -32.41 -12.00
C GLY A 461 11.95 -31.03 -12.34
N ASP A 462 11.14 -30.14 -12.90
CA ASP A 462 11.52 -28.73 -13.08
C ASP A 462 11.47 -27.97 -11.73
N LYS A 463 12.36 -26.97 -11.55
CA LYS A 463 12.56 -26.28 -10.26
C LYS A 463 11.30 -25.58 -9.69
N MET A 464 10.43 -25.09 -10.58
CA MET A 464 9.20 -24.36 -10.17
C MET A 464 7.96 -25.24 -10.28
N PHE A 465 8.12 -26.56 -10.49
CA PHE A 465 6.99 -27.48 -10.56
C PHE A 465 6.42 -27.74 -9.16
N ILE A 466 5.10 -27.57 -9.01
CA ILE A 466 4.31 -28.08 -7.88
C ILE A 466 3.16 -28.96 -8.41
N PRO A 467 2.79 -30.05 -7.70
CA PRO A 467 1.68 -30.90 -8.10
C PRO A 467 0.37 -30.13 -8.19
N LYS A 468 -0.52 -30.53 -9.10
CA LYS A 468 -1.77 -29.80 -9.34
C LYS A 468 -2.65 -29.69 -8.07
N ASN A 469 -2.70 -30.72 -7.27
CA ASN A 469 -3.44 -30.75 -6.01
C ASN A 469 -2.85 -29.85 -4.90
N GLU A 470 -1.66 -29.30 -5.10
CA GLU A 470 -1.00 -28.36 -4.18
C GLU A 470 -1.03 -26.92 -4.71
N ARG A 471 -1.63 -26.70 -5.92
CA ARG A 471 -1.80 -25.34 -6.47
C ARG A 471 -2.98 -24.64 -5.82
N LEU A 472 -2.86 -23.33 -5.67
CA LEU A 472 -3.97 -22.51 -5.21
C LEU A 472 -5.10 -22.51 -6.26
N GLU A 473 -6.32 -22.80 -5.82
CA GLU A 473 -7.54 -22.65 -6.61
C GLU A 473 -8.49 -21.71 -5.85
N LEU A 474 -8.37 -20.42 -6.09
CA LEU A 474 -9.15 -19.40 -5.37
C LEU A 474 -9.99 -18.53 -6.30
N TRP A 475 -9.42 -18.05 -7.41
CA TRP A 475 -10.08 -17.19 -8.40
C TRP A 475 -10.02 -17.72 -9.83
#